data_06f971cf09a51ca6faddb9f8464dd5d6
#
_entry.id   06f971cf09a51ca6faddb9f8464dd5d6
#
_cell.length_a   1.000
_cell.length_b   1.000
_cell.length_c   1.000
_cell.angle_alpha   90.00
_cell.angle_beta   90.00
_cell.angle_gamma   90.00
#
_symmetry.space_group_name_H-M   'P 1'
#
loop_
_entity.id
_entity.type
_entity.pdbx_description
1 polymer ?
#
loop_
_entity_poly.entity_id
_entity_poly.type
_entity_poly.pdbx_seq_one_letter_code
_entity_poly.pdbx_strand_id
1 'polypeptide(L)'
;MRVLLSGYYGFGNLGDEALLEVIALQVRRRFPQATLEVLSATPQTTAARYGVAATPRWDWREVRAAVGRSDAVLSGGGGLLQNATSTRSLLYYAGILREAVRKRRKTMVFAQSIGPLDFWGRLVVGQFCKG
;
A
#
# COMPACT_ATOMS: atom_id res chain seq x y z
N MET A 1 0.36 -11.11 13.82
CA MET A 1 1.04 -10.34 12.73
C MET A 1 0.04 -9.37 12.14
N ARG A 2 0.39 -8.10 12.10
CA ARG A 2 -0.42 -7.05 11.47
C ARG A 2 0.16 -6.69 10.12
N VAL A 3 -0.64 -6.77 9.06
CA VAL A 3 -0.25 -6.48 7.68
C VAL A 3 -0.99 -5.22 7.22
N LEU A 4 -0.23 -4.20 6.83
CA LEU A 4 -0.77 -2.98 6.24
C LEU A 4 -0.76 -3.12 4.71
N LEU A 5 -1.92 -2.91 4.09
CA LEU A 5 -2.09 -2.91 2.64
C LEU A 5 -2.13 -1.47 2.12
N SER A 6 -1.25 -1.17 1.18
CA SER A 6 -1.17 0.12 0.49
C SER A 6 -1.40 -0.07 -1.00
N GLY A 7 -2.39 0.63 -1.56
CA GLY A 7 -2.77 0.57 -2.97
C GLY A 7 -3.74 1.69 -3.33
N TYR A 8 -4.32 1.63 -4.52
CA TYR A 8 -5.33 2.59 -4.98
C TYR A 8 -6.74 2.15 -4.52
N TYR A 9 -6.93 2.06 -3.20
CA TYR A 9 -8.13 1.50 -2.59
C TYR A 9 -9.10 2.57 -2.09
N GLY A 10 -10.40 2.25 -2.15
CA GLY A 10 -11.47 3.12 -1.70
C GLY A 10 -11.90 4.19 -2.71
N PHE A 11 -11.49 4.07 -3.97
CA PHE A 11 -11.88 4.98 -5.06
C PHE A 11 -13.00 4.41 -5.95
N GLY A 12 -13.46 3.20 -5.68
CA GLY A 12 -14.47 2.52 -6.49
C GLY A 12 -13.94 1.98 -7.82
N ASN A 13 -12.62 1.89 -7.99
CA ASN A 13 -12.02 1.26 -9.16
C ASN A 13 -12.14 -0.27 -9.05
N LEU A 14 -12.91 -0.89 -9.93
CA LEU A 14 -13.22 -2.33 -9.88
C LEU A 14 -11.97 -3.21 -9.89
N GLY A 15 -10.95 -2.85 -10.68
CA GLY A 15 -9.71 -3.61 -10.77
C GLY A 15 -8.91 -3.59 -9.46
N ASP A 16 -8.75 -2.42 -8.87
CA ASP A 16 -8.01 -2.25 -7.62
C ASP A 16 -8.77 -2.85 -6.43
N GLU A 17 -10.10 -2.72 -6.42
CA GLU A 17 -10.95 -3.33 -5.40
C GLU A 17 -10.92 -4.88 -5.48
N ALA A 18 -10.94 -5.45 -6.69
CA ALA A 18 -10.79 -6.89 -6.89
C ALA A 18 -9.40 -7.39 -6.45
N LEU A 19 -8.36 -6.63 -6.73
CA LEU A 19 -7.01 -6.95 -6.27
C LEU A 19 -6.91 -6.91 -4.74
N LEU A 20 -7.53 -5.91 -4.09
CA LEU A 20 -7.60 -5.83 -2.64
C LEU A 20 -8.26 -7.07 -2.04
N GLU A 21 -9.39 -7.49 -2.60
CA GLU A 21 -10.12 -8.68 -2.16
C GLU A 21 -9.26 -9.94 -2.26
N VAL A 22 -8.62 -10.16 -3.41
CA VAL A 22 -7.74 -11.31 -3.64
C VAL A 22 -6.54 -11.28 -2.70
N ILE A 23 -5.88 -10.14 -2.54
CA ILE A 23 -4.73 -10.00 -1.63
C ILE A 23 -5.15 -10.30 -0.19
N ALA A 24 -6.26 -9.72 0.26
CA ALA A 24 -6.78 -9.95 1.61
C ALA A 24 -7.11 -11.44 1.85
N LEU A 25 -7.72 -12.09 0.86
CA LEU A 25 -8.02 -13.52 0.91
C LEU A 25 -6.76 -14.37 1.00
N GLN A 26 -5.75 -14.09 0.17
CA GLN A 26 -4.48 -14.83 0.17
C GLN A 26 -3.70 -14.66 1.47
N VAL A 27 -3.66 -13.44 2.02
CA VAL A 27 -3.02 -13.19 3.31
C VAL A 27 -3.73 -13.96 4.42
N ARG A 28 -5.06 -13.94 4.47
CA ARG A 28 -5.85 -14.70 5.46
C ARG A 28 -5.64 -16.21 5.35
N ARG A 29 -5.61 -16.74 4.12
CA ARG A 29 -5.36 -18.18 3.88
C ARG A 29 -3.96 -18.60 4.34
N ARG A 30 -2.96 -17.79 4.06
CA ARG A 30 -1.57 -18.12 4.37
C ARG A 30 -1.22 -17.86 5.84
N PHE A 31 -1.85 -16.84 6.44
CA PHE A 31 -1.63 -16.38 7.80
C PHE A 31 -2.96 -16.15 8.51
N PRO A 32 -3.63 -17.22 8.97
CA PRO A 32 -5.00 -17.12 9.55
C PRO A 32 -5.09 -16.19 10.76
N GLN A 33 -3.99 -16.00 11.50
CA GLN A 33 -3.91 -15.12 12.67
C GLN A 33 -3.49 -13.68 12.32
N ALA A 34 -3.30 -13.37 11.03
CA ALA A 34 -2.93 -12.02 10.63
C ALA A 34 -4.13 -11.08 10.70
N THR A 35 -3.92 -9.91 11.24
CA THR A 35 -4.86 -8.79 11.15
C THR A 35 -4.48 -7.91 9.97
N LEU A 36 -5.49 -7.52 9.19
CA LEU A 36 -5.31 -6.67 8.01
C LEU A 36 -5.77 -5.25 8.32
N GLU A 37 -4.98 -4.29 7.85
CA GLU A 37 -5.31 -2.88 7.84
C GLU A 37 -5.07 -2.32 6.43
N VAL A 38 -5.98 -1.49 5.93
CA VAL A 38 -5.95 -0.96 4.56
C VAL A 38 -5.90 0.55 4.58
N LEU A 39 -4.97 1.15 3.83
CA LEU A 39 -5.00 2.57 3.54
C LEU A 39 -6.05 2.84 2.45
N SER A 40 -7.10 3.59 2.78
CA SER A 40 -8.26 3.78 1.90
C SER A 40 -8.68 5.24 1.79
N ALA A 41 -9.23 5.60 0.63
CA ALA A 41 -9.90 6.89 0.43
C ALA A 41 -11.27 6.95 1.13
N THR A 42 -11.92 5.79 1.34
CA THR A 42 -13.20 5.63 2.04
C THR A 42 -13.09 4.56 3.13
N PRO A 43 -12.42 4.85 4.27
CA PRO A 43 -12.08 3.84 5.28
C PRO A 43 -13.29 3.07 5.80
N GLN A 44 -14.40 3.74 6.08
CA GLN A 44 -15.60 3.12 6.63
C GLN A 44 -16.20 2.10 5.66
N THR A 45 -16.29 2.45 4.38
CA THR A 45 -16.79 1.57 3.33
C THR A 45 -15.87 0.36 3.14
N THR A 46 -14.56 0.61 3.10
CA THR A 46 -13.55 -0.45 2.97
C THR A 46 -13.59 -1.42 4.16
N ALA A 47 -13.66 -0.90 5.37
CA ALA A 47 -13.76 -1.71 6.58
C ALA A 47 -15.00 -2.60 6.58
N ALA A 48 -16.17 -2.04 6.25
CA ALA A 48 -17.43 -2.77 6.21
C ALA A 48 -17.43 -3.85 5.10
N ARG A 49 -16.91 -3.52 3.91
CA ARG A 49 -16.91 -4.41 2.76
C ARG A 49 -15.98 -5.61 2.92
N TYR A 50 -14.78 -5.41 3.45
CA TYR A 50 -13.74 -6.44 3.49
C TYR A 50 -13.49 -7.02 4.88
N GLY A 51 -14.17 -6.51 5.91
CA GLY A 51 -13.98 -6.98 7.29
C GLY A 51 -12.55 -6.73 7.78
N VAL A 52 -11.98 -5.56 7.49
CA VAL A 52 -10.61 -5.17 7.82
C VAL A 52 -10.60 -3.86 8.61
N ALA A 53 -9.50 -3.57 9.31
CA ALA A 53 -9.25 -2.22 9.77
C ALA A 53 -8.92 -1.34 8.56
N ALA A 54 -9.35 -0.09 8.56
CA ALA A 54 -9.07 0.84 7.48
C ALA A 54 -8.66 2.21 8.02
N THR A 55 -7.67 2.82 7.40
CA THR A 55 -7.08 4.09 7.80
C THR A 55 -7.15 5.10 6.65
N PRO A 56 -7.49 6.37 6.93
CA PRO A 56 -7.52 7.42 5.92
C PRO A 56 -6.16 7.60 5.25
N ARG A 57 -6.12 7.41 3.93
CA ARG A 57 -4.89 7.53 3.15
C ARG A 57 -4.38 8.97 3.02
N TRP A 58 -5.24 9.95 3.23
CA TRP A 58 -4.91 11.39 3.07
C TRP A 58 -4.29 12.00 4.31
N ASP A 59 -4.47 11.40 5.47
CA ASP A 59 -3.85 11.86 6.71
C ASP A 59 -2.50 11.17 6.90
N TRP A 60 -1.43 11.90 6.61
CA TRP A 60 -0.07 11.38 6.72
C TRP A 60 0.33 10.99 8.15
N ARG A 61 -0.28 11.60 9.15
CA ARG A 61 -0.06 11.23 10.56
C ARG A 61 -0.62 9.84 10.83
N GLU A 62 -1.84 9.58 10.36
CA GLU A 62 -2.49 8.28 10.46
C GLU A 62 -1.76 7.21 9.64
N VAL A 63 -1.31 7.55 8.41
CA VAL A 63 -0.50 6.65 7.58
C VAL A 63 0.79 6.25 8.31
N ARG A 64 1.52 7.20 8.88
CA ARG A 64 2.75 6.92 9.65
C ARG A 64 2.48 6.10 10.90
N ALA A 65 1.36 6.34 11.58
CA ALA A 65 0.92 5.55 12.73
C ALA A 65 0.58 4.11 12.30
N ALA A 66 -0.14 3.92 11.19
CA ALA A 66 -0.46 2.62 10.63
C ALA A 66 0.80 1.81 10.26
N VAL A 67 1.75 2.44 9.57
CA VAL A 67 3.06 1.83 9.29
C VAL A 67 3.78 1.47 10.59
N GLY A 68 3.73 2.34 11.59
CA GLY A 68 4.41 2.13 12.88
C GLY A 68 3.89 0.93 13.67
N ARG A 69 2.59 0.65 13.61
CA ARG A 69 1.96 -0.48 14.32
C ARG A 69 1.89 -1.78 13.50
N SER A 70 2.26 -1.73 12.22
CA SER A 70 2.29 -2.93 11.37
C SER A 70 3.60 -3.72 11.53
N ASP A 71 3.55 -5.01 11.29
CA ASP A 71 4.73 -5.89 11.19
C ASP A 71 5.24 -5.95 9.75
N ALA A 72 4.32 -5.87 8.80
CA ALA A 72 4.62 -5.89 7.37
C ALA A 72 3.76 -4.85 6.62
N VAL A 73 4.34 -4.26 5.57
CA VAL A 73 3.68 -3.36 4.63
C VAL A 73 3.71 -3.99 3.24
N LEU A 74 2.53 -4.23 2.69
CA LEU A 74 2.35 -4.78 1.36
C LEU A 74 1.85 -3.67 0.43
N SER A 75 2.67 -3.29 -0.53
CA SER A 75 2.27 -2.41 -1.62
C SER A 75 1.74 -3.27 -2.76
N GLY A 76 0.44 -3.18 -3.03
CA GLY A 76 -0.21 -4.12 -3.93
C GLY A 76 -1.21 -3.51 -4.88
N GLY A 77 -1.20 -4.05 -6.09
CA GLY A 77 -2.15 -3.75 -7.15
C GLY A 77 -1.79 -2.57 -8.05
N GLY A 78 -2.00 -2.74 -9.34
CA GLY A 78 -1.93 -1.67 -10.34
C GLY A 78 -0.54 -1.10 -10.62
N GLY A 79 -0.51 0.03 -11.30
CA GLY A 79 0.71 0.74 -11.66
C GLY A 79 1.02 1.88 -10.68
N LEU A 80 1.34 1.57 -9.44
CA LEU A 80 1.53 2.58 -8.39
C LEU A 80 2.90 3.25 -8.43
N LEU A 81 3.95 2.50 -8.79
CA LEU A 81 5.32 2.99 -8.90
C LEU A 81 5.65 3.40 -10.33
N GLN A 82 4.92 4.41 -10.84
CA GLN A 82 5.14 5.00 -12.14
C GLN A 82 4.80 6.50 -12.08
N ASN A 83 5.41 7.31 -12.91
CA ASN A 83 5.15 8.75 -12.96
C ASN A 83 4.60 9.24 -14.31
N ALA A 84 4.19 8.33 -15.20
CA ALA A 84 3.57 8.68 -16.47
C ALA A 84 2.27 9.48 -16.30
N THR A 85 1.51 9.21 -15.23
CA THR A 85 0.26 9.93 -14.93
C THR A 85 0.40 10.97 -13.81
N SER A 86 1.25 10.70 -12.80
CA SER A 86 1.41 11.64 -11.69
C SER A 86 2.66 11.34 -10.85
N THR A 87 3.59 12.28 -10.83
CA THR A 87 4.74 12.27 -9.90
C THR A 87 4.29 12.29 -8.44
N ARG A 88 3.18 12.97 -8.15
CA ARG A 88 2.62 13.06 -6.80
C ARG A 88 2.18 11.70 -6.26
N SER A 89 1.55 10.87 -7.10
CA SER A 89 1.18 9.50 -6.74
C SER A 89 2.41 8.64 -6.48
N LEU A 90 3.43 8.74 -7.35
CA LEU A 90 4.70 8.04 -7.15
C LEU A 90 5.33 8.37 -5.80
N LEU A 91 5.42 9.68 -5.47
CA LEU A 91 5.98 10.13 -4.20
C LEU A 91 5.20 9.64 -2.99
N TYR A 92 3.86 9.57 -3.09
CA TYR A 92 3.01 9.05 -2.04
C TYR A 92 3.32 7.56 -1.74
N TYR A 93 3.29 6.70 -2.76
CA TYR A 93 3.53 5.26 -2.56
C TYR A 93 4.98 4.95 -2.19
N ALA A 94 5.93 5.62 -2.81
CA ALA A 94 7.35 5.52 -2.44
C ALA A 94 7.60 6.02 -1.00
N GLY A 95 6.90 7.07 -0.58
CA GLY A 95 6.97 7.59 0.78
C GLY A 95 6.50 6.59 1.84
N ILE A 96 5.44 5.83 1.55
CA ILE A 96 4.96 4.76 2.45
C ILE A 96 6.02 3.67 2.59
N LEU A 97 6.59 3.20 1.47
CA LEU A 97 7.64 2.18 1.49
C LEU A 97 8.89 2.66 2.24
N ARG A 98 9.32 3.91 1.99
CA ARG A 98 10.43 4.53 2.72
C ARG A 98 10.17 4.59 4.22
N GLU A 99 8.97 4.99 4.63
CA GLU A 99 8.60 5.03 6.05
C GLU A 99 8.62 3.64 6.69
N ALA A 100 8.18 2.61 5.95
CA ALA A 100 8.23 1.22 6.39
C ALA A 100 9.68 0.74 6.57
N VAL A 101 10.55 0.99 5.60
CA VAL A 101 11.99 0.66 5.68
C VAL A 101 12.63 1.41 6.85
N ARG A 102 12.37 2.72 7.00
CA ARG A 102 12.89 3.51 8.12
C ARG A 102 12.49 2.95 9.49
N LYS A 103 11.26 2.43 9.59
CA LYS A 103 10.75 1.79 10.81
C LYS A 103 11.09 0.29 10.89
N ARG A 104 11.95 -0.21 10.02
CA ARG A 104 12.37 -1.62 9.96
C ARG A 104 11.20 -2.59 9.87
N ARG A 105 10.15 -2.21 9.11
CA ARG A 105 9.02 -3.08 8.81
C ARG A 105 9.34 -3.94 7.59
N LYS A 106 8.86 -5.17 7.58
CA LYS A 106 8.95 -6.01 6.37
C LYS A 106 8.16 -5.34 5.26
N THR A 107 8.74 -5.26 4.07
CA THR A 107 8.08 -4.64 2.91
C THR A 107 8.01 -5.63 1.76
N MET A 108 6.89 -5.61 1.04
CA MET A 108 6.70 -6.40 -0.16
C MET A 108 5.93 -5.60 -1.19
N VAL A 109 6.38 -5.63 -2.43
CA VAL A 109 5.65 -5.13 -3.59
C VAL A 109 5.03 -6.35 -4.29
N PHE A 110 3.71 -6.35 -4.45
CA PHE A 110 2.97 -7.50 -4.94
C PHE A 110 1.97 -7.12 -6.04
N ALA A 111 1.93 -7.88 -7.13
CA ALA A 111 1.00 -7.68 -8.25
C ALA A 111 0.99 -6.24 -8.77
N GLN A 112 2.16 -5.63 -8.91
CA GLN A 112 2.32 -4.23 -9.24
C GLN A 112 3.25 -4.05 -10.43
N SER A 113 2.86 -3.17 -11.38
CA SER A 113 3.75 -2.72 -12.45
C SER A 113 4.66 -1.60 -11.95
N ILE A 114 5.92 -1.64 -12.35
CA ILE A 114 6.89 -0.58 -12.11
C ILE A 114 7.23 0.06 -13.45
N GLY A 115 7.04 1.38 -13.57
CA GLY A 115 7.29 2.13 -14.78
C GLY A 115 6.03 2.37 -15.63
N PRO A 116 6.14 3.17 -16.70
CA PRO A 116 7.34 3.88 -17.11
C PRO A 116 7.78 4.94 -16.09
N LEU A 117 9.09 5.06 -15.90
CA LEU A 117 9.70 6.02 -15.01
C LEU A 117 10.64 6.94 -15.82
N ASP A 118 10.50 8.25 -15.64
CA ASP A 118 11.47 9.21 -16.13
C ASP A 118 12.76 9.18 -15.26
N PHE A 119 13.71 10.03 -15.58
CA PHE A 119 14.98 10.09 -14.84
C PHE A 119 14.77 10.32 -13.34
N TRP A 120 13.89 11.24 -12.96
CA TRP A 120 13.60 11.56 -11.57
C TRP A 120 12.85 10.41 -10.86
N GLY A 121 11.89 9.80 -11.54
CA GLY A 121 11.19 8.63 -11.03
C GLY A 121 12.12 7.45 -10.74
N ARG A 122 13.11 7.22 -11.61
CA ARG A 122 14.15 6.18 -11.39
C ARG A 122 15.01 6.46 -10.18
N LEU A 123 15.40 7.72 -9.95
CA LEU A 123 16.14 8.12 -8.77
C LEU A 123 15.32 7.92 -7.50
N VAL A 124 14.07 8.34 -7.50
CA VAL A 124 13.14 8.19 -6.36
C VAL A 124 12.97 6.71 -6.01
N VAL A 125 12.56 5.88 -6.98
CA VAL A 125 12.35 4.44 -6.75
C VAL A 125 13.65 3.76 -6.35
N GLY A 126 14.76 4.08 -7.00
CA GLY A 126 16.08 3.52 -6.69
C GLY A 126 16.56 3.84 -5.27
N GLN A 127 16.24 5.03 -4.74
CA GLN A 127 16.58 5.38 -3.35
C GLN A 127 15.66 4.71 -2.32
N PHE A 128 14.38 4.51 -2.67
CA PHE A 128 13.39 3.98 -1.74
C PHE A 128 13.33 2.44 -1.73
N CYS A 129 13.82 1.79 -2.78
CA CYS A 129 13.89 0.33 -2.88
C CYS A 129 15.26 -0.25 -2.47
N LYS A 130 16.21 0.60 -2.10
CA LYS A 130 17.46 0.16 -1.46
C LYS A 130 17.20 0.00 0.04
N GLY A 131 16.85 -1.20 0.43
CA GLY A 131 16.70 -1.62 1.81
C GLY A 131 17.48 -2.88 2.07
#